data_704117f08815f23ce6841284af95038e
#
_entry.id   704117f08815f23ce6841284af95038e
#
_cell.length_a   1.000
_cell.length_b   1.000
_cell.length_c   1.000
_cell.angle_alpha   90.00
_cell.angle_beta   90.00
_cell.angle_gamma   90.00
#
_symmetry.space_group_name_H-M   'P 1'
#
loop_
_entity.id
_entity.type
_entity.pdbx_description
1 polymer ?
#
loop_
_entity_poly.entity_id
_entity_poly.type
_entity_poly.pdbx_seq_one_letter_code
_entity_poly.pdbx_strand_id
1 'polypeptide(L)'
;LERDILKMAISKGTIKALDIKEIDPKLAPRARTYQITKMLEGKMLSKLEENGRIYIPSFMNNNLLRSIIKKLREEGFIKNLD
;
A
#
# COMPACT_ATOMS: atom_id res chain seq x y z
N LEU A 1 7.33 -13.02 -1.39
CA LEU A 1 6.41 -12.15 -0.63
C LEU A 1 6.37 -10.72 -1.15
N GLU A 2 7.51 -10.07 -1.36
CA GLU A 2 7.55 -8.71 -1.89
C GLU A 2 6.85 -8.59 -3.23
N ARG A 3 7.08 -9.55 -4.10
CA ARG A 3 6.45 -9.58 -5.42
C ARG A 3 4.93 -9.63 -5.32
N ASP A 4 4.41 -10.45 -4.42
CA ASP A 4 2.97 -10.59 -4.25
C ASP A 4 2.36 -9.34 -3.63
N ILE A 5 3.06 -8.70 -2.70
CA ILE A 5 2.64 -7.44 -2.12
C ILE A 5 2.55 -6.36 -3.19
N LEU A 6 3.58 -6.25 -4.03
CA LEU A 6 3.61 -5.27 -5.10
C LEU A 6 2.49 -5.51 -6.12
N LYS A 7 2.24 -6.76 -6.48
CA LYS A 7 1.15 -7.12 -7.37
C LYS A 7 -0.20 -6.72 -6.79
N MET A 8 -0.41 -6.95 -5.50
CA MET A 8 -1.64 -6.56 -4.83
C MET A 8 -1.79 -5.04 -4.80
N ALA A 9 -0.71 -4.32 -4.51
CA ALA A 9 -0.72 -2.86 -4.49
C ALA A 9 -1.09 -2.29 -5.86
N ILE A 10 -0.55 -2.86 -6.92
CA ILE A 10 -0.86 -2.44 -8.28
C ILE A 10 -2.34 -2.73 -8.60
N SER A 11 -2.81 -3.91 -8.25
CA SER A 11 -4.17 -4.34 -8.53
C SER A 11 -5.22 -3.49 -7.80
N LYS A 12 -4.95 -3.17 -6.53
CA LYS A 12 -5.87 -2.39 -5.69
C LYS A 12 -5.67 -0.89 -5.81
N GLY A 13 -4.53 -0.46 -6.32
CA GLY A 13 -4.13 0.95 -6.34
C GLY A 13 -3.49 1.42 -5.04
N THR A 14 -3.83 0.82 -3.92
CA THR A 14 -3.24 1.10 -2.61
C THR A 14 -3.10 -0.19 -1.83
N ILE A 15 -2.29 -0.18 -0.77
CA ILE A 15 -2.14 -1.34 0.10
C ILE A 15 -1.89 -0.88 1.54
N LYS A 16 -2.36 -1.66 2.49
CA LYS A 16 -2.10 -1.49 3.92
C LYS A 16 -1.40 -2.74 4.45
N ALA A 17 -0.77 -2.64 5.62
CA ALA A 17 -0.13 -3.79 6.24
C ALA A 17 -1.12 -4.95 6.46
N LEU A 18 -2.35 -4.63 6.80
CA LEU A 18 -3.39 -5.64 7.01
C LEU A 18 -3.68 -6.46 5.75
N ASP A 19 -3.54 -5.85 4.58
CA ASP A 19 -3.78 -6.54 3.31
C ASP A 19 -2.80 -7.69 3.07
N ILE A 20 -1.62 -7.62 3.68
CA ILE A 20 -0.61 -8.69 3.56
C ILE A 20 -1.12 -9.98 4.18
N LYS A 21 -2.05 -9.89 5.12
CA LYS A 21 -2.67 -11.06 5.73
C LYS A 21 -3.37 -11.96 4.70
N GLU A 22 -3.87 -11.38 3.63
CA GLU A 22 -4.49 -12.13 2.55
C GLU A 22 -3.47 -12.95 1.75
N ILE A 23 -2.24 -12.44 1.68
CA ILE A 23 -1.15 -13.11 0.95
C ILE A 23 -0.54 -14.20 1.82
N ASP A 24 -0.27 -13.89 3.07
CA ASP A 24 0.34 -14.83 4.01
C ASP A 24 -0.32 -14.67 5.39
N PRO A 25 -1.39 -15.44 5.64
CA PRO A 25 -2.12 -15.35 6.91
C PRO A 25 -1.29 -15.71 8.14
N LYS A 26 -0.19 -16.41 7.94
CA LYS A 26 0.68 -16.86 9.04
C LYS A 26 1.67 -15.79 9.47
N LEU A 27 1.81 -14.73 8.66
CA LEU A 27 2.78 -13.69 8.97
C LEU A 27 2.29 -12.84 10.13
N ALA A 28 3.12 -12.71 11.16
CA ALA A 28 2.77 -11.92 12.34
C ALA A 28 2.61 -10.44 11.98
N PRO A 29 1.79 -9.67 12.74
CA PRO A 29 1.60 -8.23 12.46
C PRO A 29 2.91 -7.46 12.41
N ARG A 30 3.85 -7.77 13.31
CA ARG A 30 5.16 -7.13 13.34
C ARG A 30 5.94 -7.40 12.06
N ALA A 31 5.86 -8.62 11.56
CA ALA A 31 6.55 -9.00 10.33
C ALA A 31 5.91 -8.34 9.10
N ARG A 32 4.59 -8.13 9.12
CA ARG A 32 3.92 -7.39 8.04
C ARG A 32 4.41 -5.95 7.98
N THR A 33 4.50 -5.30 9.13
CA THR A 33 5.01 -3.93 9.22
C THR A 33 6.45 -3.85 8.76
N TYR A 34 7.28 -4.81 9.18
CA TYR A 34 8.67 -4.87 8.76
C TYR A 34 8.78 -5.01 7.24
N GLN A 35 7.95 -5.82 6.63
CA GLN A 35 7.95 -6.02 5.18
C GLN A 35 7.61 -4.73 4.45
N ILE A 36 6.62 -4.00 4.93
CA ILE A 36 6.26 -2.68 4.37
C ILE A 36 7.44 -1.73 4.48
N THR A 37 8.06 -1.65 5.65
CA THR A 37 9.22 -0.78 5.89
C THR A 37 10.36 -1.10 4.91
N LYS A 38 10.65 -2.38 4.71
CA LYS A 38 11.65 -2.81 3.75
C LYS A 38 11.34 -2.34 2.34
N MET A 39 10.08 -2.45 1.94
CA MET A 39 9.67 -2.06 0.60
C MET A 39 9.69 -0.53 0.42
N LEU A 40 9.42 0.22 1.48
CA LEU A 40 9.56 1.67 1.46
C LEU A 40 11.02 2.07 1.30
N GLU A 41 11.92 1.44 2.06
CA GLU A 41 13.35 1.69 1.97
C GLU A 41 13.91 1.32 0.60
N GLY A 42 13.42 0.24 0.02
CA GLY A 42 13.81 -0.20 -1.33
C GLY A 42 13.13 0.57 -2.45
N LYS A 43 12.32 1.56 -2.10
CA LYS A 43 11.59 2.41 -3.06
C LYS A 43 10.65 1.64 -3.98
N MET A 44 10.14 0.51 -3.49
CA MET A 44 9.12 -0.26 -4.19
C MET A 44 7.73 0.26 -3.87
N LEU A 45 7.54 0.77 -2.66
CA LEU A 45 6.31 1.40 -2.22
C LEU A 45 6.60 2.82 -1.74
N SER A 46 5.56 3.66 -1.75
CA SER A 46 5.61 5.01 -1.21
C SER A 46 4.37 5.25 -0.36
N LYS A 47 4.47 6.14 0.62
CA LYS A 47 3.30 6.53 1.41
C LYS A 47 2.39 7.41 0.58
N LEU A 48 1.09 7.16 0.65
CA LEU A 48 0.11 8.02 0.00
C LEU A 48 0.04 9.38 0.70
N GLU A 49 0.12 9.38 2.03
CA GLU A 49 0.16 10.58 2.86
C GLU A 49 1.32 10.46 3.85
N GLU A 50 1.91 11.59 4.20
CA GLU A 50 3.11 11.62 5.04
C GLU A 50 2.96 10.85 6.35
N ASN A 51 1.85 11.01 7.03
CA ASN A 51 1.60 10.36 8.31
C ASN A 51 0.63 9.17 8.19
N GLY A 52 0.33 8.75 6.97
CA GLY A 52 -0.63 7.69 6.74
C GLY A 52 -0.01 6.31 6.75
N ARG A 53 -0.87 5.31 6.85
CA ARG A 53 -0.50 3.90 6.78
C ARG A 53 -1.06 3.23 5.53
N ILE A 54 -1.28 4.02 4.50
CA ILE A 54 -1.71 3.55 3.19
C ILE A 54 -0.59 3.82 2.22
N TYR A 55 -0.26 2.81 1.43
CA TYR A 55 0.91 2.84 0.56
C TYR A 55 0.51 2.62 -0.89
N ILE A 56 1.32 3.13 -1.80
CA ILE A 56 1.11 2.97 -3.25
C ILE A 56 2.40 2.48 -3.88
N PRO A 57 2.31 1.82 -5.05
CA PRO A 57 3.53 1.50 -5.80
C PRO A 57 4.30 2.78 -6.13
N SER A 58 5.62 2.74 -5.98
CA SER A 58 6.43 3.95 -6.13
C SER A 58 6.32 4.61 -7.51
N PHE A 59 6.10 3.83 -8.57
CA PHE A 59 5.96 4.41 -9.90
C PHE A 59 4.67 5.26 -10.03
N MET A 60 3.73 5.11 -9.11
CA MET A 60 2.51 5.91 -9.06
C MET A 60 2.65 7.13 -8.16
N ASN A 61 3.83 7.33 -7.59
CA ASN A 61 4.07 8.42 -6.63
C ASN A 61 4.39 9.73 -7.34
N ASN A 62 3.37 10.34 -7.92
CA ASN A 62 3.46 11.70 -8.43
C ASN A 62 2.21 12.47 -7.99
N ASN A 63 2.29 13.80 -8.03
CA ASN A 63 1.23 14.64 -7.48
C ASN A 63 -0.14 14.38 -8.13
N LEU A 64 -0.17 14.20 -9.43
CA LEU A 64 -1.42 13.95 -10.14
C LEU A 64 -2.05 12.62 -9.73
N LEU A 65 -1.28 11.54 -9.78
CA LEU A 65 -1.80 10.22 -9.43
C LEU A 65 -2.20 10.14 -7.96
N ARG A 66 -1.43 10.75 -7.07
CA ARG A 66 -1.76 10.76 -5.65
C ARG A 66 -3.07 11.49 -5.40
N SER A 67 -3.29 12.61 -6.08
CA SER A 67 -4.54 13.37 -5.97
C SER A 67 -5.74 12.55 -6.46
N ILE A 68 -5.57 11.85 -7.57
CA ILE A 68 -6.62 10.99 -8.11
C ILE A 68 -6.95 9.86 -7.13
N ILE A 69 -5.94 9.21 -6.58
CA ILE A 69 -6.14 8.12 -5.63
C ILE A 69 -6.86 8.60 -4.38
N LYS A 70 -6.45 9.75 -3.84
CA LYS A 70 -7.10 10.34 -2.66
C LYS A 70 -8.55 10.64 -2.93
N LYS A 71 -8.85 11.24 -4.08
CA LYS A 71 -10.21 11.59 -4.44
C LYS A 71 -11.08 10.36 -4.61
N LEU A 72 -10.56 9.31 -5.23
CA LEU A 72 -11.30 8.06 -5.38
C LEU A 72 -11.62 7.41 -4.03
N ARG A 73 -10.70 7.49 -3.09
CA ARG A 73 -10.93 7.00 -1.73
C ARG A 73 -12.04 7.79 -1.03
N GLU A 74 -11.98 9.11 -1.13
CA GLU A 74 -12.98 9.99 -0.52
C GLU A 74 -14.37 9.72 -1.09
N GLU A 75 -14.45 9.37 -2.37
CA GLU A 75 -15.69 9.05 -3.04
C GLU A 75 -16.11 7.59 -2.87
N GLY A 76 -15.32 6.78 -2.18
CA GLY A 76 -15.65 5.39 -1.91
C GLY A 76 -15.34 4.41 -3.01
N PHE A 77 -14.63 4.81 -4.05
CA PHE A 77 -14.27 3.91 -5.15
C PHE A 77 -13.15 2.95 -4.80
N ILE A 78 -12.32 3.32 -3.84
CA ILE A 78 -11.24 2.46 -3.35
C ILE A 78 -11.58 2.02 -1.94
N LYS A 79 -11.72 0.71 -1.75
CA LYS A 79 -12.10 0.14 -0.45
C LYS A 79 -10.88 -0.09 0.42
N ASN A 80 -10.30 0.97 0.87
CA ASN A 80 -9.19 0.89 1.80
C ASN A 80 -9.59 1.38 3.16
N LEU A 81 -10.68 0.88 3.60
CA LEU A 81 -11.24 1.30 4.88
C LEU A 81 -10.49 0.66 6.03
N ASP A 82 -10.28 1.41 7.03
CA ASP A 82 -9.62 0.95 8.25
C ASP A 82 -10.50 0.03 9.05
#